data_4baa2fd3d31b3523d0e04122a030138b
#
_entry.id   4baa2fd3d31b3523d0e04122a030138b
#
_cell.length_a   1.000
_cell.length_b   1.000
_cell.length_c   1.000
_cell.angle_alpha   90.00
_cell.angle_beta   90.00
_cell.angle_gamma   90.00
#
_symmetry.space_group_name_H-M   'P 1'
#
loop_
_entity.id
_entity.type
_entity.pdbx_description
1 polymer ?
#
loop_
_entity_poly.entity_id
_entity_poly.type
_entity_poly.pdbx_seq_one_letter_code
_entity_poly.pdbx_strand_id
1 'polypeptide(L)'
;MKFTDGYWLIRLEFDMNYATEVYQVKADDKRLTILAATRHVRGNKGAALNMPTLEVELSTPMEGVLCVQVTHFKGALPNRPVFEMNRAQIPADISQEGDTWRIQSGALAAQIDASAGWQVDFLADGKPLTTSGYHGMAHALNKETGRTYLSDSLMLDVGEWVYGLGEYFTPYLKNGQTVDIWNADGGTASEQAYKTVPFYMTNRGYGVLVDDTADVSFEIGSEKVERVQFSVPGETLRYYLIYGPHPKQVLARYTALTGRPALPPAWSFGLWLSTSFTTEYDEETVNHFIDGMAARDIPLSVFHFDCHWMRGLHWTDF
;
A
#
# COMPACT_ATOMS: atom_id res chain seq x y z
N MET A 1 -0.40 -8.59 8.15
CA MET A 1 -0.83 -9.79 8.93
C MET A 1 0.20 -10.89 8.72
N LYS A 2 0.62 -11.56 9.78
CA LYS A 2 1.56 -12.69 9.71
C LYS A 2 0.82 -13.98 9.47
N PHE A 3 1.25 -14.72 8.46
CA PHE A 3 0.70 -16.04 8.09
C PHE A 3 1.58 -17.20 8.53
N THR A 4 2.83 -16.91 8.90
CA THR A 4 3.81 -17.94 9.29
C THR A 4 4.39 -17.67 10.67
N ASP A 5 4.77 -18.74 11.36
CA ASP A 5 5.60 -18.71 12.55
C ASP A 5 7.00 -19.16 12.18
N GLY A 6 7.95 -18.22 12.21
CA GLY A 6 9.26 -18.43 11.62
C GLY A 6 9.19 -18.55 10.09
N TYR A 7 10.18 -19.18 9.48
CA TYR A 7 10.31 -19.22 8.02
C TYR A 7 9.43 -20.29 7.34
N TRP A 8 9.20 -21.43 8.02
CA TRP A 8 8.63 -22.62 7.40
C TRP A 8 7.22 -22.97 7.85
N LEU A 9 6.83 -22.58 9.05
CA LEU A 9 5.59 -23.02 9.66
C LEU A 9 4.45 -22.07 9.30
N ILE A 10 3.48 -22.57 8.55
CA ILE A 10 2.20 -21.87 8.37
C ILE A 10 1.45 -21.95 9.70
N ARG A 11 0.94 -20.81 10.18
CA ARG A 11 0.14 -20.75 11.40
C ARG A 11 -1.11 -21.62 11.26
N LEU A 12 -1.48 -22.30 12.32
CA LEU A 12 -2.50 -23.36 12.28
C LEU A 12 -3.87 -22.89 11.81
N GLU A 13 -4.20 -21.63 12.07
CA GLU A 13 -5.46 -21.01 11.65
C GLU A 13 -5.56 -20.72 10.16
N PHE A 14 -4.44 -20.75 9.41
CA PHE A 14 -4.45 -20.43 8.00
C PHE A 14 -4.29 -21.64 7.09
N ASP A 15 -4.98 -21.57 5.95
CA ASP A 15 -4.74 -22.40 4.77
C ASP A 15 -4.18 -21.48 3.67
N MET A 16 -2.92 -21.71 3.28
CA MET A 16 -2.19 -20.84 2.36
C MET A 16 -2.08 -21.49 0.98
N ASN A 17 -2.54 -20.78 -0.03
CA ASN A 17 -2.48 -21.19 -1.42
C ASN A 17 -1.60 -20.21 -2.20
N TYR A 18 -0.30 -20.51 -2.28
CA TYR A 18 0.69 -19.67 -2.96
C TYR A 18 0.62 -19.86 -4.48
N ALA A 19 0.74 -18.76 -5.23
CA ALA A 19 1.02 -18.86 -6.67
C ALA A 19 2.31 -19.68 -6.86
N THR A 20 2.22 -20.73 -7.67
CA THR A 20 3.29 -21.74 -7.82
C THR A 20 3.80 -21.79 -9.26
N GLU A 21 2.92 -21.67 -10.26
CA GLU A 21 3.29 -21.68 -11.66
C GLU A 21 2.36 -20.81 -12.51
N VAL A 22 2.87 -20.38 -13.64
CA VAL A 22 2.10 -19.70 -14.67
C VAL A 22 1.35 -20.76 -15.49
N TYR A 23 0.02 -20.78 -15.38
CA TYR A 23 -0.79 -21.70 -16.15
C TYR A 23 -1.12 -21.18 -17.55
N GLN A 24 -1.39 -19.88 -17.67
CA GLN A 24 -1.70 -19.23 -18.93
C GLN A 24 -1.36 -17.76 -18.88
N VAL A 25 -0.89 -17.21 -20.01
CA VAL A 25 -0.72 -15.78 -20.22
C VAL A 25 -1.55 -15.35 -21.42
N LYS A 26 -2.21 -14.20 -21.32
CA LYS A 26 -2.92 -13.50 -22.39
C LYS A 26 -2.51 -12.03 -22.38
N ALA A 27 -2.37 -11.45 -23.55
CA ALA A 27 -2.10 -10.04 -23.73
C ALA A 27 -3.17 -9.39 -24.59
N ASP A 28 -3.54 -8.17 -24.27
CA ASP A 28 -4.25 -7.24 -25.14
C ASP A 28 -3.46 -5.92 -25.26
N ASP A 29 -4.04 -4.88 -25.84
CA ASP A 29 -3.39 -3.58 -26.04
C ASP A 29 -3.20 -2.77 -24.73
N LYS A 30 -3.72 -3.24 -23.61
CA LYS A 30 -3.75 -2.49 -22.33
C LYS A 30 -3.16 -3.27 -21.17
N ARG A 31 -3.15 -4.59 -21.24
CA ARG A 31 -2.78 -5.41 -20.09
C ARG A 31 -2.21 -6.77 -20.46
N LEU A 32 -1.48 -7.31 -19.53
CA LEU A 32 -1.04 -8.70 -19.50
C LEU A 32 -1.85 -9.42 -18.42
N THR A 33 -2.62 -10.44 -18.79
CA THR A 33 -3.42 -11.25 -17.87
C THR A 33 -2.80 -12.61 -17.70
N ILE A 34 -2.48 -12.98 -16.48
CA ILE A 34 -1.81 -14.22 -16.11
C ILE A 34 -2.74 -15.03 -15.22
N LEU A 35 -2.97 -16.27 -15.57
CA LEU A 35 -3.62 -17.22 -14.68
C LEU A 35 -2.54 -18.01 -13.95
N ALA A 36 -2.40 -17.76 -12.65
CA ALA A 36 -1.47 -18.47 -11.78
C ALA A 36 -2.17 -19.65 -11.10
N ALA A 37 -1.56 -20.82 -11.18
CA ALA A 37 -2.00 -22.00 -10.44
C ALA A 37 -1.30 -22.04 -9.06
N THR A 38 -2.03 -22.48 -8.04
CA THR A 38 -1.48 -22.60 -6.68
C THR A 38 -0.87 -23.98 -6.40
N ARG A 39 -0.86 -24.85 -7.39
CA ARG A 39 -0.17 -26.16 -7.41
C ARG A 39 0.33 -26.42 -8.81
N HIS A 40 1.31 -27.30 -8.94
CA HIS A 40 1.77 -27.74 -10.25
C HIS A 40 0.69 -28.55 -10.98
N VAL A 41 0.29 -28.06 -12.15
CA VAL A 41 -0.67 -28.74 -13.03
C VAL A 41 0.08 -29.71 -13.96
N ARG A 42 0.14 -30.96 -13.58
CA ARG A 42 0.85 -32.00 -14.33
C ARG A 42 -0.15 -33.02 -14.91
N GLY A 43 0.15 -33.50 -16.10
CA GLY A 43 -0.57 -34.62 -16.78
C GLY A 43 -1.80 -34.15 -17.55
N ASN A 44 -2.92 -33.88 -16.94
CA ASN A 44 -4.15 -33.51 -17.61
C ASN A 44 -4.91 -32.38 -16.90
N LYS A 45 -5.95 -31.86 -17.55
CA LYS A 45 -6.79 -30.77 -17.01
C LYS A 45 -7.45 -31.11 -15.66
N GLY A 46 -7.61 -32.38 -15.31
CA GLY A 46 -8.14 -32.80 -14.02
C GLY A 46 -7.23 -32.45 -12.85
N ALA A 47 -5.92 -32.27 -13.08
CA ALA A 47 -4.99 -31.80 -12.05
C ALA A 47 -5.27 -30.38 -11.55
N ALA A 48 -6.02 -29.60 -12.32
CA ALA A 48 -6.45 -28.24 -11.93
C ALA A 48 -7.74 -28.22 -11.09
N LEU A 49 -8.37 -29.38 -10.87
CA LEU A 49 -9.60 -29.44 -10.08
C LEU A 49 -9.30 -29.22 -8.58
N ASN A 50 -10.23 -28.54 -7.90
CA ASN A 50 -10.19 -28.30 -6.46
C ASN A 50 -8.91 -27.57 -5.97
N MET A 51 -8.37 -26.67 -6.78
CA MET A 51 -7.32 -25.75 -6.35
C MET A 51 -7.73 -24.30 -6.60
N PRO A 52 -7.40 -23.37 -5.72
CA PRO A 52 -7.51 -21.95 -6.02
C PRO A 52 -6.63 -21.58 -7.20
N THR A 53 -7.10 -20.67 -8.04
CA THR A 53 -6.32 -20.01 -9.09
C THR A 53 -6.36 -18.51 -8.88
N LEU A 54 -5.27 -17.84 -9.21
CA LEU A 54 -5.17 -16.39 -9.11
C LEU A 54 -5.10 -15.81 -10.52
N GLU A 55 -6.03 -14.93 -10.84
CA GLU A 55 -5.92 -14.10 -12.04
C GLU A 55 -5.14 -12.86 -11.68
N VAL A 56 -4.01 -12.64 -12.34
CA VAL A 56 -3.13 -11.50 -12.12
C VAL A 56 -3.12 -10.64 -13.38
N GLU A 57 -3.58 -9.40 -13.25
CA GLU A 57 -3.57 -8.43 -14.33
C GLU A 57 -2.46 -7.40 -14.08
N LEU A 58 -1.58 -7.22 -15.06
CA LEU A 58 -0.57 -6.17 -15.10
C LEU A 58 -1.00 -5.11 -16.12
N SER A 59 -0.99 -3.84 -15.74
CA SER A 59 -1.36 -2.72 -16.62
C SER A 59 -0.53 -1.47 -16.32
N THR A 60 -0.58 -0.50 -17.24
CA THR A 60 0.20 0.73 -17.20
C THR A 60 -0.73 1.95 -17.06
N PRO A 61 -1.13 2.36 -15.84
CA PRO A 61 -2.03 3.50 -15.64
C PRO A 61 -1.41 4.83 -16.06
N MET A 62 -0.10 4.95 -15.94
CA MET A 62 0.69 6.12 -16.39
C MET A 62 2.17 5.74 -16.53
N GLU A 63 2.96 6.62 -17.14
CA GLU A 63 4.40 6.39 -17.32
C GLU A 63 5.14 6.20 -15.99
N GLY A 64 5.94 5.14 -15.91
CA GLY A 64 6.71 4.76 -14.72
C GLY A 64 5.86 4.21 -13.57
N VAL A 65 4.63 3.78 -13.87
CA VAL A 65 3.74 3.13 -12.91
C VAL A 65 3.18 1.84 -13.51
N LEU A 66 3.28 0.76 -12.77
CA LEU A 66 2.63 -0.52 -13.06
C LEU A 66 1.55 -0.77 -12.01
N CYS A 67 0.38 -1.18 -12.47
CA CYS A 67 -0.70 -1.69 -11.63
C CYS A 67 -0.70 -3.22 -11.68
N VAL A 68 -0.69 -3.84 -10.52
CA VAL A 68 -0.88 -5.28 -10.34
C VAL A 68 -2.22 -5.49 -9.65
N GLN A 69 -3.11 -6.24 -10.28
CA GLN A 69 -4.38 -6.62 -9.68
C GLN A 69 -4.46 -8.14 -9.61
N VAL A 70 -4.68 -8.66 -8.42
CA VAL A 70 -4.85 -10.08 -8.15
C VAL A 70 -6.31 -10.34 -7.80
N THR A 71 -6.91 -11.34 -8.41
CA THR A 71 -8.30 -11.75 -8.15
C THR A 71 -8.37 -13.25 -7.98
N HIS A 72 -8.92 -13.72 -6.86
CA HIS A 72 -9.22 -15.13 -6.64
C HIS A 72 -10.67 -15.44 -7.08
N PHE A 73 -11.63 -14.63 -6.65
CA PHE A 73 -13.04 -14.86 -6.96
C PHE A 73 -13.77 -13.58 -7.34
N LYS A 74 -14.16 -13.46 -8.62
CA LYS A 74 -14.84 -12.26 -9.15
C LYS A 74 -16.27 -12.07 -8.65
N GLY A 75 -16.91 -13.10 -8.13
CA GLY A 75 -18.27 -13.02 -7.58
C GLY A 75 -18.37 -12.35 -6.22
N ALA A 76 -17.26 -12.20 -5.50
CA ALA A 76 -17.19 -11.50 -4.23
C ALA A 76 -16.69 -10.07 -4.44
N LEU A 77 -17.50 -9.21 -5.06
CA LEU A 77 -17.16 -7.79 -5.21
C LEU A 77 -17.17 -7.11 -3.85
N PRO A 78 -16.12 -6.38 -3.48
CA PRO A 78 -16.09 -5.65 -2.23
C PRO A 78 -17.14 -4.54 -2.25
N ASN A 79 -18.06 -4.56 -1.28
CA ASN A 79 -19.04 -3.49 -1.06
C ASN A 79 -18.43 -2.43 -0.12
N ARG A 80 -17.43 -1.73 -0.58
CA ARG A 80 -16.72 -0.68 0.17
C ARG A 80 -16.37 0.50 -0.74
N PRO A 81 -16.13 1.67 -0.15
CA PRO A 81 -15.67 2.83 -0.91
C PRO A 81 -14.43 2.52 -1.72
N VAL A 82 -14.31 3.14 -2.88
CA VAL A 82 -13.11 3.11 -3.71
C VAL A 82 -12.66 4.54 -3.93
N PHE A 83 -11.34 4.75 -3.91
CA PHE A 83 -10.79 6.06 -4.26
C PHE A 83 -10.76 6.23 -5.77
N GLU A 84 -11.13 7.42 -6.24
CA GLU A 84 -10.88 7.80 -7.62
C GLU A 84 -9.38 8.01 -7.82
N MET A 85 -8.81 7.21 -8.70
CA MET A 85 -7.42 7.34 -9.11
C MET A 85 -7.34 7.91 -10.51
N ASN A 86 -6.34 8.73 -10.78
CA ASN A 86 -6.07 9.23 -12.12
C ASN A 86 -5.43 8.13 -12.98
N ARG A 87 -6.27 7.25 -13.50
CA ARG A 87 -5.90 6.10 -14.34
C ARG A 87 -6.13 6.44 -15.80
N ALA A 88 -5.20 7.12 -16.43
CA ALA A 88 -5.32 7.46 -17.84
C ALA A 88 -5.27 6.23 -18.77
N GLN A 89 -4.78 5.09 -18.28
CA GLN A 89 -4.53 3.85 -19.04
C GLN A 89 -3.85 4.14 -20.38
N ILE A 90 -2.57 4.40 -20.33
CA ILE A 90 -1.76 4.50 -21.53
C ILE A 90 -1.64 3.12 -22.19
N PRO A 91 -1.53 3.05 -23.54
CA PRO A 91 -1.25 1.79 -24.21
C PRO A 91 -0.04 1.10 -23.58
N ALA A 92 -0.17 -0.18 -23.30
CA ALA A 92 0.90 -0.95 -22.71
C ALA A 92 1.89 -1.38 -23.80
N ASP A 93 3.19 -1.20 -23.54
CA ASP A 93 4.25 -1.79 -24.36
C ASP A 93 4.47 -3.23 -23.89
N ILE A 94 3.84 -4.17 -24.59
CA ILE A 94 3.89 -5.60 -24.25
C ILE A 94 4.68 -6.34 -25.30
N SER A 95 5.64 -7.13 -24.87
CA SER A 95 6.46 -7.98 -25.75
C SER A 95 6.56 -9.40 -25.20
N GLN A 96 6.81 -10.34 -26.12
CA GLN A 96 7.06 -11.74 -25.80
C GLN A 96 8.34 -12.20 -26.50
N GLU A 97 9.22 -12.84 -25.77
CA GLU A 97 10.41 -13.51 -26.30
C GLU A 97 10.49 -14.92 -25.73
N GLY A 98 10.22 -15.93 -26.58
CA GLY A 98 10.05 -17.30 -26.12
C GLY A 98 8.90 -17.40 -25.12
N ASP A 99 9.18 -17.95 -23.94
CA ASP A 99 8.22 -18.05 -22.84
C ASP A 99 8.21 -16.84 -21.91
N THR A 100 9.07 -15.85 -22.16
CA THR A 100 9.18 -14.64 -21.37
C THR A 100 8.25 -13.55 -21.89
N TRP A 101 7.38 -13.06 -21.02
CA TRP A 101 6.48 -11.95 -21.26
C TRP A 101 6.94 -10.71 -20.49
N ARG A 102 6.82 -9.55 -21.12
CA ARG A 102 7.21 -8.27 -20.55
C ARG A 102 6.14 -7.23 -20.83
N ILE A 103 5.82 -6.43 -19.81
CA ILE A 103 5.02 -5.20 -19.92
C ILE A 103 5.85 -4.04 -19.42
N GLN A 104 5.90 -2.94 -20.19
CA GLN A 104 6.78 -1.79 -19.91
C GLN A 104 6.00 -0.49 -19.86
N SER A 105 6.42 0.40 -18.96
CA SER A 105 5.91 1.75 -18.76
C SER A 105 7.09 2.70 -18.53
N GLY A 106 7.60 3.32 -19.60
CA GLY A 106 8.83 4.10 -19.57
C GLY A 106 10.04 3.24 -19.16
N ALA A 107 10.75 3.64 -18.12
CA ALA A 107 11.90 2.89 -17.60
C ALA A 107 11.50 1.66 -16.78
N LEU A 108 10.26 1.62 -16.26
CA LEU A 108 9.75 0.53 -15.43
C LEU A 108 9.18 -0.59 -16.28
N ALA A 109 9.51 -1.84 -15.96
CA ALA A 109 8.93 -3.02 -16.59
C ALA A 109 8.61 -4.11 -15.56
N ALA A 110 7.63 -4.96 -15.86
CA ALA A 110 7.44 -6.25 -15.21
C ALA A 110 7.70 -7.36 -16.24
N GLN A 111 8.34 -8.42 -15.78
CA GLN A 111 8.71 -9.57 -16.60
C GLN A 111 8.31 -10.87 -15.90
N ILE A 112 7.81 -11.84 -16.67
CA ILE A 112 7.46 -13.16 -16.19
C ILE A 112 7.88 -14.22 -17.21
N ASP A 113 8.48 -15.31 -16.74
CA ASP A 113 8.80 -16.49 -17.52
C ASP A 113 7.69 -17.53 -17.31
N ALA A 114 6.91 -17.81 -18.35
CA ALA A 114 5.80 -18.75 -18.29
C ALA A 114 6.25 -20.23 -18.22
N SER A 115 7.51 -20.53 -18.48
CA SER A 115 8.09 -21.89 -18.38
C SER A 115 8.67 -22.19 -17.01
N ALA A 116 8.92 -21.14 -16.19
CA ALA A 116 9.45 -21.24 -14.85
C ALA A 116 8.35 -21.38 -13.79
N GLY A 117 8.73 -21.44 -12.52
CA GLY A 117 7.80 -21.26 -11.40
C GLY A 117 7.27 -19.83 -11.33
N TRP A 118 6.30 -19.61 -10.45
CA TRP A 118 5.76 -18.25 -10.24
C TRP A 118 6.84 -17.26 -9.81
N GLN A 119 7.07 -16.27 -10.64
CA GLN A 119 7.93 -15.12 -10.34
C GLN A 119 7.60 -13.97 -11.27
N VAL A 120 7.39 -12.78 -10.71
CA VAL A 120 7.28 -11.52 -11.44
C VAL A 120 8.44 -10.64 -11.03
N ASP A 121 9.35 -10.36 -11.98
CA ASP A 121 10.47 -9.45 -11.78
C ASP A 121 10.09 -8.05 -12.21
N PHE A 122 10.28 -7.08 -11.33
CA PHE A 122 10.16 -5.66 -11.63
C PHE A 122 11.54 -5.09 -11.91
N LEU A 123 11.66 -4.43 -13.05
CA LEU A 123 12.91 -3.92 -13.59
C LEU A 123 12.84 -2.41 -13.78
N ALA A 124 13.93 -1.71 -13.52
CA ALA A 124 14.09 -0.31 -13.85
C ALA A 124 15.32 -0.13 -14.77
N ASP A 125 15.14 0.46 -15.94
CA ASP A 125 16.18 0.57 -16.96
C ASP A 125 16.88 -0.78 -17.26
N GLY A 126 16.09 -1.86 -17.27
CA GLY A 126 16.57 -3.23 -17.51
C GLY A 126 17.30 -3.87 -16.32
N LYS A 127 17.40 -3.22 -15.18
CA LYS A 127 18.05 -3.75 -13.96
C LYS A 127 17.02 -4.21 -12.96
N PRO A 128 17.25 -5.29 -12.21
CA PRO A 128 16.36 -5.75 -11.16
C PRO A 128 16.10 -4.68 -10.10
N LEU A 129 14.85 -4.43 -9.80
CA LEU A 129 14.38 -3.49 -8.79
C LEU A 129 13.83 -4.21 -7.57
N THR A 130 12.87 -5.10 -7.78
CA THR A 130 12.29 -6.01 -6.78
C THR A 130 11.59 -7.17 -7.49
N THR A 131 11.17 -8.18 -6.73
CA THR A 131 10.56 -9.41 -7.26
C THR A 131 9.43 -9.87 -6.36
N SER A 132 8.28 -10.24 -6.96
CA SER A 132 7.27 -11.10 -6.32
C SER A 132 7.53 -12.54 -6.77
N GLY A 133 8.11 -13.35 -5.91
CA GLY A 133 8.60 -14.68 -6.25
C GLY A 133 8.05 -15.79 -5.36
N TYR A 134 8.88 -16.77 -5.09
CA TYR A 134 8.56 -17.95 -4.30
C TYR A 134 7.87 -17.60 -2.97
N HIS A 135 6.67 -18.17 -2.75
CA HIS A 135 5.83 -17.87 -1.59
C HIS A 135 5.56 -16.37 -1.36
N GLY A 136 5.53 -15.57 -2.44
CA GLY A 136 5.19 -14.16 -2.41
C GLY A 136 3.69 -13.95 -2.43
N MET A 137 3.08 -14.25 -3.58
CA MET A 137 1.65 -14.05 -3.82
C MET A 137 0.84 -15.24 -3.32
N ALA A 138 -0.25 -14.98 -2.58
CA ALA A 138 -1.09 -16.04 -2.03
C ALA A 138 -2.54 -15.62 -1.83
N HIS A 139 -3.43 -16.63 -1.89
CA HIS A 139 -4.75 -16.61 -1.28
C HIS A 139 -4.69 -17.37 0.05
N ALA A 140 -5.14 -16.75 1.11
CA ALA A 140 -5.18 -17.32 2.45
C ALA A 140 -6.61 -17.43 2.96
N LEU A 141 -6.96 -18.56 3.54
CA LEU A 141 -8.22 -18.77 4.25
C LEU A 141 -7.94 -18.93 5.75
N ASN A 142 -8.52 -18.07 6.57
CA ASN A 142 -8.54 -18.28 8.01
C ASN A 142 -9.65 -19.30 8.32
N LYS A 143 -9.27 -20.47 8.77
CA LYS A 143 -10.16 -21.63 9.03
C LYS A 143 -11.09 -21.42 10.22
N GLU A 144 -10.73 -20.55 11.15
CA GLU A 144 -11.51 -20.28 12.36
C GLU A 144 -12.62 -19.27 12.07
N THR A 145 -12.33 -18.25 11.27
CA THR A 145 -13.27 -17.15 10.98
C THR A 145 -13.96 -17.28 9.63
N GLY A 146 -13.45 -18.13 8.73
CA GLY A 146 -13.89 -18.23 7.35
C GLY A 146 -13.50 -17.03 6.49
N ARG A 147 -12.71 -16.09 7.01
CA ARG A 147 -12.26 -14.90 6.24
C ARG A 147 -11.15 -15.30 5.28
N THR A 148 -11.20 -14.72 4.10
CA THR A 148 -10.16 -14.84 3.09
C THR A 148 -9.30 -13.59 3.02
N TYR A 149 -8.07 -13.76 2.55
CA TYR A 149 -7.12 -12.68 2.35
C TYR A 149 -6.35 -12.93 1.05
N LEU A 150 -6.00 -11.87 0.39
CA LEU A 150 -4.97 -11.88 -0.65
C LEU A 150 -3.74 -11.17 -0.16
N SER A 151 -2.58 -11.71 -0.45
CA SER A 151 -1.29 -11.15 -0.10
C SER A 151 -0.32 -11.22 -1.27
N ASP A 152 0.64 -10.31 -1.28
CA ASP A 152 1.85 -10.39 -2.08
C ASP A 152 3.06 -9.94 -1.25
N SER A 153 4.25 -10.31 -1.70
CA SER A 153 5.50 -9.93 -1.05
C SER A 153 6.51 -9.49 -2.10
N LEU A 154 7.13 -8.36 -1.87
CA LEU A 154 8.22 -7.84 -2.69
C LEU A 154 9.55 -7.96 -1.97
N MET A 155 10.53 -8.54 -2.66
CA MET A 155 11.86 -8.77 -2.11
C MET A 155 12.58 -7.46 -1.81
N LEU A 156 13.24 -7.41 -0.66
CA LEU A 156 14.17 -6.36 -0.27
C LEU A 156 15.60 -6.79 -0.59
N ASP A 157 16.38 -5.88 -1.12
CA ASP A 157 17.82 -6.09 -1.33
C ASP A 157 18.63 -5.71 -0.07
N VAL A 158 19.88 -6.10 -0.04
CA VAL A 158 20.80 -5.75 1.06
C VAL A 158 20.95 -4.22 1.13
N GLY A 159 20.72 -3.65 2.31
CA GLY A 159 20.76 -2.20 2.51
C GLY A 159 19.56 -1.44 1.94
N GLU A 160 18.48 -2.14 1.61
CA GLU A 160 17.24 -1.50 1.22
C GLU A 160 16.42 -1.08 2.44
N TRP A 161 16.05 0.20 2.47
CA TRP A 161 15.33 0.83 3.56
C TRP A 161 13.93 1.25 3.11
N VAL A 162 12.95 1.01 3.97
CA VAL A 162 11.52 1.31 3.71
C VAL A 162 11.07 2.48 4.57
N TYR A 163 10.34 3.43 3.94
CA TYR A 163 9.81 4.65 4.54
C TYR A 163 8.33 4.82 4.17
N GLY A 164 7.57 5.56 4.97
CA GLY A 164 6.18 5.92 4.65
C GLY A 164 5.16 5.30 5.58
N LEU A 165 4.03 4.86 5.04
CA LEU A 165 2.87 4.27 5.71
C LEU A 165 2.03 5.24 6.56
N GLY A 166 2.31 6.54 6.49
CA GLY A 166 1.56 7.57 7.19
C GLY A 166 2.32 8.18 8.37
N GLU A 167 1.57 8.82 9.25
CA GLU A 167 2.10 9.57 10.40
C GLU A 167 2.03 8.70 11.66
N TYR A 168 3.09 7.92 11.90
CA TYR A 168 3.23 7.07 13.09
C TYR A 168 4.30 7.59 14.02
N PHE A 169 4.12 7.38 15.33
CA PHE A 169 5.12 7.68 16.36
C PHE A 169 6.19 6.58 16.50
N THR A 170 6.11 5.54 15.68
CA THR A 170 7.13 4.49 15.57
C THR A 170 8.35 4.98 14.77
N PRO A 171 9.48 4.25 14.78
CA PRO A 171 10.66 4.64 14.01
C PRO A 171 10.36 4.97 12.55
N TYR A 172 11.06 5.98 12.03
CA TYR A 172 10.91 6.47 10.67
C TYR A 172 11.26 5.39 9.63
N LEU A 173 12.31 4.62 9.89
CA LEU A 173 12.63 3.41 9.12
C LEU A 173 11.68 2.29 9.54
N LYS A 174 11.00 1.70 8.57
CA LYS A 174 9.96 0.71 8.82
C LYS A 174 10.45 -0.74 8.83
N ASN A 175 11.71 -0.99 8.42
CA ASN A 175 12.29 -2.33 8.45
C ASN A 175 12.18 -2.96 9.85
N GLY A 176 11.68 -4.18 9.93
CA GLY A 176 11.43 -4.91 11.17
C GLY A 176 10.07 -4.63 11.83
N GLN A 177 9.24 -3.75 11.24
CA GLN A 177 7.94 -3.39 11.79
C GLN A 177 6.78 -4.12 11.09
N THR A 178 5.73 -4.40 11.87
CA THR A 178 4.38 -4.67 11.37
C THR A 178 3.61 -3.35 11.43
N VAL A 179 2.90 -2.99 10.36
CA VAL A 179 2.10 -1.77 10.31
C VAL A 179 0.73 -2.09 9.72
N ASP A 180 -0.31 -1.86 10.51
CA ASP A 180 -1.69 -2.02 10.08
C ASP A 180 -2.26 -0.65 9.69
N ILE A 181 -2.82 -0.56 8.48
CA ILE A 181 -3.40 0.66 7.93
C ILE A 181 -4.85 0.77 8.41
N TRP A 182 -5.01 1.35 9.57
CA TRP A 182 -6.29 1.65 10.18
C TRP A 182 -6.20 2.95 10.98
N ASN A 183 -7.04 3.94 10.62
CA ASN A 183 -7.08 5.21 11.32
C ASN A 183 -7.78 5.02 12.67
N ALA A 184 -7.09 5.30 13.76
CA ALA A 184 -7.60 5.23 15.12
C ALA A 184 -7.04 6.36 15.98
N ASP A 185 -7.79 6.77 16.99
CA ASP A 185 -7.32 7.74 17.98
C ASP A 185 -6.24 7.08 18.86
N GLY A 186 -5.01 7.26 18.50
CA GLY A 186 -3.85 6.66 19.16
C GLY A 186 -3.13 7.58 20.13
N GLY A 187 -3.47 8.86 20.15
CA GLY A 187 -2.68 9.85 20.88
C GLY A 187 -1.24 9.91 20.36
N THR A 188 -0.28 10.23 21.24
CA THR A 188 1.12 10.48 20.85
C THR A 188 2.11 9.44 21.38
N ALA A 189 1.64 8.29 21.84
CA ALA A 189 2.46 7.33 22.59
C ALA A 189 2.27 5.86 22.17
N SER A 190 1.61 5.59 21.02
CA SER A 190 1.34 4.25 20.55
C SER A 190 1.61 4.11 19.04
N GLU A 191 1.46 2.88 18.53
CA GLU A 191 1.51 2.55 17.11
C GLU A 191 0.27 3.02 16.34
N GLN A 192 -0.79 3.42 17.03
CA GLN A 192 -2.00 3.94 16.40
C GLN A 192 -1.76 5.35 15.85
N ALA A 193 -2.47 5.70 14.79
CA ALA A 193 -2.38 7.02 14.18
C ALA A 193 -3.70 7.43 13.52
N TYR A 194 -3.95 8.72 13.49
CA TYR A 194 -5.10 9.29 12.78
C TYR A 194 -4.95 9.27 11.26
N LYS A 195 -3.71 9.23 10.78
CA LYS A 195 -3.41 9.41 9.36
C LYS A 195 -2.46 8.33 8.88
N THR A 196 -3.04 7.19 8.54
CA THR A 196 -2.34 6.08 7.92
C THR A 196 -2.48 6.15 6.41
N VAL A 197 -1.46 5.73 5.68
CA VAL A 197 -1.44 5.74 4.21
C VAL A 197 -0.84 4.43 3.72
N PRO A 198 -1.55 3.61 2.91
CA PRO A 198 -1.04 2.32 2.44
C PRO A 198 0.01 2.48 1.32
N PHE A 199 0.95 3.39 1.53
CA PHE A 199 2.02 3.71 0.60
C PHE A 199 3.37 3.73 1.31
N TYR A 200 4.30 2.96 0.80
CA TYR A 200 5.70 3.05 1.19
C TYR A 200 6.59 3.34 -0.01
N MET A 201 7.79 3.83 0.25
CA MET A 201 8.85 3.98 -0.73
C MET A 201 10.18 3.48 -0.17
N THR A 202 11.13 3.17 -1.07
CA THR A 202 12.44 2.66 -0.71
C THR A 202 13.55 3.57 -1.20
N ASN A 203 14.76 3.40 -0.64
CA ASN A 203 15.96 4.07 -1.13
C ASN A 203 16.44 3.53 -2.49
N ARG A 204 15.79 2.49 -3.04
CA ARG A 204 16.07 1.97 -4.39
C ARG A 204 15.31 2.70 -5.50
N GLY A 205 14.54 3.72 -5.16
CA GLY A 205 13.84 4.55 -6.13
C GLY A 205 12.52 3.97 -6.62
N TYR A 206 11.81 3.26 -5.78
CA TYR A 206 10.42 2.90 -6.04
C TYR A 206 9.56 3.05 -4.79
N GLY A 207 8.26 3.12 -5.01
CA GLY A 207 7.25 3.04 -3.97
C GLY A 207 6.14 2.08 -4.36
N VAL A 208 5.40 1.63 -3.37
CA VAL A 208 4.24 0.74 -3.54
C VAL A 208 3.05 1.32 -2.82
N LEU A 209 1.95 1.50 -3.56
CA LEU A 209 0.65 1.87 -3.02
C LEU A 209 -0.28 0.66 -3.09
N VAL A 210 -0.82 0.22 -1.97
CA VAL A 210 -1.90 -0.77 -1.93
C VAL A 210 -3.23 -0.04 -2.00
N ASP A 211 -3.97 -0.25 -3.09
CA ASP A 211 -5.25 0.45 -3.37
C ASP A 211 -6.41 -0.35 -2.76
N ASP A 212 -6.55 -0.26 -1.47
CA ASP A 212 -7.65 -0.85 -0.73
C ASP A 212 -8.08 0.05 0.43
N THR A 213 -9.38 0.06 0.73
CA THR A 213 -9.98 0.82 1.83
C THR A 213 -10.30 -0.04 3.06
N ALA A 214 -9.95 -1.33 3.01
CA ALA A 214 -9.99 -2.21 4.18
C ALA A 214 -8.68 -2.13 4.97
N ASP A 215 -8.61 -2.94 6.03
CA ASP A 215 -7.42 -3.10 6.85
C ASP A 215 -6.29 -3.71 6.02
N VAL A 216 -5.39 -2.88 5.53
CA VAL A 216 -4.17 -3.34 4.86
C VAL A 216 -3.11 -3.55 5.92
N SER A 217 -2.52 -4.74 5.95
CA SER A 217 -1.44 -5.04 6.87
C SER A 217 -0.12 -5.17 6.12
N PHE A 218 0.93 -4.52 6.64
CA PHE A 218 2.29 -4.58 6.11
C PHE A 218 3.22 -5.27 7.11
N GLU A 219 3.96 -6.27 6.62
CA GLU A 219 5.07 -6.92 7.31
C GLU A 219 6.36 -6.52 6.62
N ILE A 220 7.08 -5.55 7.20
CA ILE A 220 8.28 -4.97 6.59
C ILE A 220 9.51 -5.64 7.17
N GLY A 221 9.88 -6.80 6.64
CA GLY A 221 10.96 -7.61 7.21
C GLY A 221 10.65 -8.14 8.62
N SER A 222 9.39 -8.12 9.05
CA SER A 222 8.94 -8.52 10.39
C SER A 222 8.43 -9.97 10.44
N GLU A 223 7.96 -10.53 9.33
CA GLU A 223 7.67 -11.95 9.17
C GLU A 223 8.84 -12.67 8.49
N LYS A 224 9.30 -12.14 7.36
CA LYS A 224 10.49 -12.60 6.62
C LYS A 224 11.38 -11.41 6.34
N VAL A 225 12.62 -11.47 6.79
CA VAL A 225 13.55 -10.33 6.81
C VAL A 225 13.89 -9.77 5.42
N GLU A 226 13.78 -10.59 4.39
CA GLU A 226 14.14 -10.27 3.00
C GLU A 226 13.00 -9.71 2.17
N ARG A 227 11.83 -9.38 2.77
CA ARG A 227 10.69 -8.90 1.98
C ARG A 227 9.75 -7.95 2.74
N VAL A 228 9.03 -7.15 1.97
CA VAL A 228 7.81 -6.47 2.42
C VAL A 228 6.62 -7.29 1.96
N GLN A 229 5.88 -7.86 2.90
CA GLN A 229 4.60 -8.50 2.62
C GLN A 229 3.48 -7.53 2.92
N PHE A 230 2.47 -7.50 2.08
CA PHE A 230 1.22 -6.78 2.32
C PHE A 230 0.03 -7.68 2.05
N SER A 231 -1.02 -7.51 2.84
CA SER A 231 -2.22 -8.33 2.77
C SER A 231 -3.48 -7.51 2.96
N VAL A 232 -4.55 -7.92 2.29
CA VAL A 232 -5.88 -7.32 2.37
C VAL A 232 -6.93 -8.39 2.61
N PRO A 233 -7.99 -8.14 3.38
CA PRO A 233 -9.10 -9.07 3.51
C PRO A 233 -9.94 -9.09 2.22
N GLY A 234 -10.39 -10.29 1.82
CA GLY A 234 -11.26 -10.50 0.68
C GLY A 234 -10.59 -11.22 -0.49
N GLU A 235 -11.15 -11.05 -1.68
CA GLU A 235 -10.87 -11.84 -2.89
C GLU A 235 -10.15 -11.05 -3.98
N THR A 236 -9.79 -9.81 -3.71
CA THR A 236 -9.06 -8.92 -4.63
C THR A 236 -7.97 -8.17 -3.89
N LEU A 237 -6.81 -8.03 -4.53
CA LEU A 237 -5.70 -7.19 -4.09
C LEU A 237 -5.27 -6.35 -5.28
N ARG A 238 -5.16 -5.04 -5.11
CA ARG A 238 -4.60 -4.14 -6.12
C ARG A 238 -3.49 -3.32 -5.51
N TYR A 239 -2.38 -3.23 -6.21
CA TYR A 239 -1.31 -2.32 -5.82
C TYR A 239 -0.63 -1.69 -7.03
N TYR A 240 0.00 -0.55 -6.81
CA TYR A 240 0.77 0.16 -7.82
C TYR A 240 2.24 0.16 -7.41
N LEU A 241 3.10 -0.30 -8.31
CA LEU A 241 4.54 -0.10 -8.20
C LEU A 241 4.91 1.15 -8.99
N ILE A 242 5.48 2.13 -8.30
CA ILE A 242 5.75 3.48 -8.77
C ILE A 242 7.25 3.70 -8.79
N TYR A 243 7.84 3.76 -9.97
CA TYR A 243 9.27 3.99 -10.13
C TYR A 243 9.61 5.47 -10.20
N GLY A 244 10.77 5.83 -9.67
CA GLY A 244 11.43 7.11 -9.84
C GLY A 244 12.82 7.03 -9.22
N PRO A 245 13.91 7.32 -9.98
CA PRO A 245 15.29 7.16 -9.48
C PRO A 245 15.58 7.97 -8.21
N HIS A 246 14.71 8.94 -7.88
CA HIS A 246 14.80 9.74 -6.66
C HIS A 246 13.44 9.80 -5.94
N PRO A 247 13.40 9.87 -4.60
CA PRO A 247 12.14 9.93 -3.83
C PRO A 247 11.17 11.02 -4.29
N LYS A 248 11.66 12.17 -4.71
CA LYS A 248 10.84 13.27 -5.26
C LYS A 248 10.07 12.86 -6.53
N GLN A 249 10.66 12.03 -7.38
CA GLN A 249 10.00 11.54 -8.60
C GLN A 249 8.96 10.47 -8.26
N VAL A 250 9.26 9.58 -7.31
CA VAL A 250 8.29 8.62 -6.78
C VAL A 250 7.06 9.37 -6.23
N LEU A 251 7.27 10.37 -5.37
CA LEU A 251 6.20 11.19 -4.82
C LEU A 251 5.46 12.00 -5.89
N ALA A 252 6.16 12.52 -6.90
CA ALA A 252 5.54 13.23 -8.01
C ALA A 252 4.58 12.32 -8.81
N ARG A 253 4.96 11.07 -9.08
CA ARG A 253 4.11 10.08 -9.74
C ARG A 253 2.98 9.59 -8.82
N TYR A 254 3.29 9.31 -7.57
CA TYR A 254 2.30 8.95 -6.55
C TYR A 254 1.18 10.00 -6.48
N THR A 255 1.52 11.28 -6.31
CA THR A 255 0.53 12.35 -6.23
C THR A 255 -0.12 12.69 -7.57
N ALA A 256 0.50 12.37 -8.71
CA ALA A 256 -0.18 12.43 -10.00
C ALA A 256 -1.27 11.36 -10.13
N LEU A 257 -1.03 10.18 -9.58
CA LEU A 257 -1.98 9.06 -9.55
C LEU A 257 -3.15 9.31 -8.57
N THR A 258 -2.84 9.78 -7.36
CA THR A 258 -3.80 9.88 -6.24
C THR A 258 -4.45 11.26 -6.09
N GLY A 259 -3.92 12.27 -6.73
CA GLY A 259 -4.32 13.67 -6.58
C GLY A 259 -3.21 14.53 -5.99
N ARG A 260 -3.05 15.74 -6.55
CA ARG A 260 -2.09 16.72 -6.04
C ARG A 260 -2.65 17.39 -4.79
N PRO A 261 -1.85 17.58 -3.74
CA PRO A 261 -2.28 18.40 -2.61
C PRO A 261 -2.46 19.86 -3.06
N ALA A 262 -3.40 20.56 -2.46
CA ALA A 262 -3.51 22.00 -2.61
C ALA A 262 -2.28 22.69 -2.00
N LEU A 263 -1.88 23.83 -2.57
CA LEU A 263 -0.90 24.69 -1.94
C LEU A 263 -1.64 25.59 -0.93
N PRO A 264 -1.48 25.37 0.40
CA PRO A 264 -2.12 26.19 1.39
C PRO A 264 -1.48 27.58 1.46
N PRO A 265 -2.19 28.61 2.02
CA PRO A 265 -1.63 29.93 2.19
C PRO A 265 -0.46 29.93 3.18
N ALA A 266 0.48 30.86 3.00
CA ALA A 266 1.73 30.91 3.76
C ALA A 266 1.52 30.97 5.28
N TRP A 267 0.48 31.64 5.76
CA TRP A 267 0.20 31.75 7.19
C TRP A 267 -0.10 30.39 7.84
N SER A 268 -0.61 29.42 7.10
CA SER A 268 -0.91 28.09 7.63
C SER A 268 0.33 27.28 8.00
N PHE A 269 1.52 27.71 7.59
CA PHE A 269 2.82 27.15 8.01
C PHE A 269 3.43 27.85 9.22
N GLY A 270 2.73 28.87 9.79
CA GLY A 270 3.16 29.56 10.99
C GLY A 270 2.78 28.82 12.27
N LEU A 271 2.94 29.49 13.39
CA LEU A 271 2.62 28.94 14.70
C LEU A 271 1.10 28.81 14.87
N TRP A 272 0.64 27.64 15.25
CA TRP A 272 -0.72 27.36 15.70
C TRP A 272 -0.72 27.18 17.21
N LEU A 273 -1.58 27.93 17.91
CA LEU A 273 -1.77 27.83 19.34
C LEU A 273 -3.16 27.28 19.64
N SER A 274 -3.23 26.31 20.52
CA SER A 274 -4.45 25.81 21.13
C SER A 274 -4.24 25.71 22.65
N THR A 275 -5.26 25.98 23.44
CA THR A 275 -5.26 25.70 24.87
C THR A 275 -5.88 24.33 25.18
N SER A 276 -6.28 23.58 24.12
CA SER A 276 -6.98 22.30 24.22
C SER A 276 -8.19 22.40 25.16
N PHE A 277 -8.31 21.52 26.14
CA PHE A 277 -9.37 21.56 27.16
C PHE A 277 -8.89 22.12 28.51
N THR A 278 -7.80 22.88 28.53
CA THR A 278 -7.21 23.43 29.77
C THR A 278 -7.79 24.81 30.16
N THR A 279 -8.42 25.47 29.21
CA THR A 279 -9.08 26.78 29.44
C THR A 279 -10.40 26.86 28.70
N GLU A 280 -11.23 27.83 29.07
CA GLU A 280 -12.42 28.20 28.34
C GLU A 280 -12.04 28.87 26.99
N TYR A 281 -12.94 28.79 26.00
CA TYR A 281 -12.78 29.47 24.71
C TYR A 281 -13.68 30.68 24.57
N ASP A 282 -13.94 31.39 25.70
CA ASP A 282 -14.58 32.68 25.66
C ASP A 282 -13.66 33.78 25.10
N GLU A 283 -14.25 34.89 24.68
CA GLU A 283 -13.52 35.96 24.00
C GLU A 283 -12.40 36.55 24.88
N GLU A 284 -12.64 36.72 26.19
CA GLU A 284 -11.65 37.28 27.11
C GLU A 284 -10.43 36.35 27.21
N THR A 285 -10.65 35.08 27.43
CA THR A 285 -9.58 34.08 27.56
C THR A 285 -8.77 33.95 26.26
N VAL A 286 -9.43 33.87 25.12
CA VAL A 286 -8.76 33.74 23.80
C VAL A 286 -7.92 34.99 23.52
N ASN A 287 -8.48 36.19 23.72
CA ASN A 287 -7.74 37.45 23.53
C ASN A 287 -6.55 37.58 24.51
N HIS A 288 -6.69 37.12 25.75
CA HIS A 288 -5.56 37.11 26.71
C HIS A 288 -4.34 36.33 26.16
N PHE A 289 -4.57 35.17 25.52
CA PHE A 289 -3.48 34.39 24.90
C PHE A 289 -2.92 35.08 23.66
N ILE A 290 -3.78 35.62 22.79
CA ILE A 290 -3.35 36.33 21.59
C ILE A 290 -2.49 37.56 21.95
N ASP A 291 -2.99 38.37 22.86
CA ASP A 291 -2.27 39.57 23.33
C ASP A 291 -0.98 39.21 24.08
N GLY A 292 -1.03 38.11 24.83
CA GLY A 292 0.14 37.57 25.52
C GLY A 292 1.25 37.11 24.57
N MET A 293 0.90 36.54 23.44
CA MET A 293 1.85 36.18 22.37
C MET A 293 2.43 37.44 21.71
N ALA A 294 1.56 38.40 21.37
CA ALA A 294 1.99 39.69 20.81
C ALA A 294 2.92 40.46 21.72
N ALA A 295 2.61 40.56 23.05
CA ALA A 295 3.43 41.22 24.02
C ALA A 295 4.85 40.63 24.21
N ARG A 296 5.03 39.38 23.79
CA ARG A 296 6.31 38.64 23.85
C ARG A 296 7.02 38.57 22.51
N ASP A 297 6.50 39.27 21.50
CA ASP A 297 6.99 39.23 20.12
C ASP A 297 7.06 37.79 19.54
N ILE A 298 6.09 36.94 19.89
CA ILE A 298 5.95 35.58 19.35
C ILE A 298 4.95 35.64 18.23
N PRO A 299 5.35 35.35 16.97
CA PRO A 299 4.47 35.44 15.82
C PRO A 299 3.45 34.30 15.83
N LEU A 300 2.23 34.59 16.22
CA LEU A 300 1.09 33.65 16.16
C LEU A 300 0.36 33.81 14.84
N SER A 301 0.20 32.73 14.10
CA SER A 301 -0.53 32.73 12.83
C SER A 301 -1.98 32.27 12.97
N VAL A 302 -2.23 31.32 13.86
CA VAL A 302 -3.55 30.72 14.05
C VAL A 302 -3.79 30.46 15.52
N PHE A 303 -4.95 30.85 16.02
CA PHE A 303 -5.49 30.33 17.27
C PHE A 303 -6.54 29.27 16.93
N HIS A 304 -6.33 28.05 17.40
CA HIS A 304 -7.17 26.90 17.10
C HIS A 304 -8.06 26.55 18.28
N PHE A 305 -9.38 26.54 18.07
CA PHE A 305 -10.35 26.06 19.03
C PHE A 305 -10.39 24.53 18.97
N ASP A 306 -9.93 23.89 20.02
CA ASP A 306 -9.85 22.44 20.14
C ASP A 306 -11.09 21.89 20.88
N CYS A 307 -11.04 20.66 21.33
CA CYS A 307 -12.14 20.04 22.07
C CYS A 307 -12.59 20.91 23.25
N HIS A 308 -13.87 20.85 23.58
CA HIS A 308 -14.57 21.71 24.55
C HIS A 308 -14.67 23.22 24.17
N TRP A 309 -14.55 23.51 22.87
CA TRP A 309 -14.79 24.86 22.35
C TRP A 309 -16.28 25.26 22.40
N MET A 310 -17.15 24.25 22.40
CA MET A 310 -18.60 24.43 22.35
C MET A 310 -19.17 24.82 23.71
N ARG A 311 -20.34 25.43 23.68
CA ARG A 311 -21.13 25.75 24.87
C ARG A 311 -21.72 24.47 25.48
N GLY A 312 -21.28 24.11 26.66
CA GLY A 312 -21.61 22.83 27.27
C GLY A 312 -21.11 21.67 26.42
N LEU A 313 -21.98 20.71 26.11
CA LEU A 313 -21.67 19.57 25.25
C LEU A 313 -22.42 19.63 23.89
N HIS A 314 -22.76 20.80 23.41
CA HIS A 314 -23.51 21.02 22.17
C HIS A 314 -22.56 21.34 21.02
N TRP A 315 -22.22 20.36 20.22
CA TRP A 315 -21.24 20.45 19.15
C TRP A 315 -21.53 21.48 18.04
N THR A 316 -22.74 22.01 17.98
CA THR A 316 -23.15 23.01 17.00
C THR A 316 -23.46 24.39 17.63
N ASP A 317 -23.14 24.58 18.91
CA ASP A 317 -23.41 25.79 19.67
C ASP A 317 -22.10 26.51 19.97
N PHE A 318 -22.00 27.77 19.47
CA PHE A 318 -20.86 28.67 19.69
C PHE A 318 -21.16 29.64 20.82
#